data_d3bce3469c32c56b3c833363bc8bfd93
#
_entry.id   d3bce3469c32c56b3c833363bc8bfd93
#
_cell.length_a   1.000
_cell.length_b   1.000
_cell.length_c   1.000
_cell.angle_alpha   90.00
_cell.angle_beta   90.00
_cell.angle_gamma   90.00
#
_symmetry.space_group_name_H-M   'P 1'
#
loop_
_entity.id
_entity.type
_entity.pdbx_description
1 polymer ?
#
loop_
_entity_poly.entity_id
_entity_poly.type
_entity_poly.pdbx_seq_one_letter_code
_entity_poly.pdbx_strand_id
1 'polypeptide(L)'
;MIIVAAKHKEWIEIVLSFGCKQETAEDIVQEMYYKIQLKLEKGLDIMYNEKEINYYYIFKTLRTLFYDLKRKGKNITMVSMDDIHLTTSDVNYQEPYDKIQKELSKMFWYDRKVFEIINEGESIAEFSRKSLIHYYSLYNTYNKVKNKLKKLL
;
A
#
# COMPACT_ATOMS: atom_id res chain seq x y z
N MET A 1 -0.08 14.74 -11.53
CA MET A 1 1.00 13.81 -11.95
C MET A 1 2.33 14.02 -11.21
N ILE A 2 2.77 15.25 -11.01
CA ILE A 2 4.04 15.54 -10.32
C ILE A 2 4.09 14.93 -8.91
N ILE A 3 2.98 15.05 -8.15
CA ILE A 3 2.89 14.50 -6.79
C ILE A 3 2.99 12.97 -6.79
N VAL A 4 2.39 12.32 -7.77
CA VAL A 4 2.46 10.86 -7.90
C VAL A 4 3.88 10.42 -8.27
N ALA A 5 4.50 11.10 -9.22
CA ALA A 5 5.86 10.79 -9.65
C ALA A 5 6.91 11.00 -8.55
N ALA A 6 6.68 11.94 -7.63
CA ALA A 6 7.58 12.19 -6.50
C ALA A 6 7.71 10.98 -5.56
N LYS A 7 6.75 10.06 -5.58
CA LYS A 7 6.74 8.85 -4.75
C LYS A 7 7.07 7.57 -5.53
N HIS A 8 7.79 7.72 -6.62
CA HIS A 8 8.12 6.62 -7.53
C HIS A 8 8.74 5.41 -6.83
N LYS A 9 9.66 5.64 -5.90
CA LYS A 9 10.29 4.57 -5.12
C LYS A 9 9.29 3.78 -4.28
N GLU A 10 8.34 4.47 -3.67
CA GLU A 10 7.29 3.82 -2.87
C GLU A 10 6.41 2.92 -3.75
N TRP A 11 6.07 3.38 -4.95
CA TRP A 11 5.27 2.57 -5.88
C TRP A 11 6.01 1.31 -6.32
N ILE A 12 7.29 1.42 -6.61
CA ILE A 12 8.15 0.27 -6.95
C ILE A 12 8.19 -0.72 -5.78
N GLU A 13 8.41 -0.24 -4.56
CA GLU A 13 8.45 -1.09 -3.36
C GLU A 13 7.14 -1.84 -3.14
N ILE A 14 6.00 -1.18 -3.35
CA ILE A 14 4.68 -1.80 -3.23
C ILE A 14 4.55 -2.95 -4.23
N VAL A 15 4.92 -2.74 -5.49
CA VAL A 15 4.82 -3.77 -6.52
C VAL A 15 5.80 -4.91 -6.26
N LEU A 16 7.01 -4.62 -5.81
CA LEU A 16 7.97 -5.65 -5.42
C LEU A 16 7.44 -6.51 -4.27
N SER A 17 6.63 -5.93 -3.37
CA SER A 17 5.99 -6.69 -2.28
C SER A 17 4.99 -7.74 -2.78
N PHE A 18 4.53 -7.63 -4.02
CA PHE A 18 3.69 -8.66 -4.66
C PHE A 18 4.48 -9.87 -5.13
N GLY A 19 5.81 -9.80 -5.10
CA GLY A 19 6.70 -10.92 -5.43
C GLY A 19 7.17 -10.98 -6.87
N CYS A 20 7.29 -9.84 -7.57
CA CYS A 20 7.82 -9.79 -8.93
C CYS A 20 9.24 -9.23 -8.99
N LYS A 21 9.87 -9.31 -10.16
CA LYS A 21 11.19 -8.74 -10.42
C LYS A 21 11.12 -7.22 -10.58
N GLN A 22 12.27 -6.55 -10.42
CA GLN A 22 12.42 -5.11 -10.59
C GLN A 22 11.90 -4.61 -11.95
N GLU A 23 12.24 -5.28 -13.04
CA GLU A 23 11.79 -4.89 -14.38
C GLU A 23 10.27 -4.93 -14.50
N THR A 24 9.66 -6.00 -13.98
CA THR A 24 8.19 -6.13 -13.97
C THR A 24 7.54 -5.04 -13.12
N ALA A 25 8.13 -4.73 -11.97
CA ALA A 25 7.63 -3.66 -11.09
C ALA A 25 7.68 -2.31 -11.80
N GLU A 26 8.76 -2.00 -12.49
CA GLU A 26 8.92 -0.77 -13.26
C GLU A 26 7.87 -0.65 -14.38
N ASP A 27 7.64 -1.73 -15.12
CA ASP A 27 6.61 -1.77 -16.16
C ASP A 27 5.20 -1.54 -15.61
N ILE A 28 4.89 -2.15 -14.47
CA ILE A 28 3.60 -1.99 -13.81
C ILE A 28 3.41 -0.54 -13.34
N VAL A 29 4.43 0.05 -12.77
CA VAL A 29 4.37 1.45 -12.30
C VAL A 29 4.21 2.41 -13.49
N GLN A 30 4.88 2.16 -14.61
CA GLN A 30 4.69 2.95 -15.83
C GLN A 30 3.26 2.86 -16.36
N GLU A 31 2.69 1.67 -16.38
CA GLU A 31 1.30 1.46 -16.79
C GLU A 31 0.31 2.16 -15.83
N MET A 32 0.63 2.15 -14.54
CA MET A 32 -0.15 2.90 -13.54
C MET A 32 -0.15 4.39 -13.86
N TYR A 33 0.99 4.99 -14.16
CA TYR A 33 1.07 6.41 -14.51
C TYR A 33 0.20 6.74 -15.71
N TYR A 34 0.24 5.90 -16.73
CA TYR A 34 -0.59 6.06 -17.90
C TYR A 34 -2.09 6.04 -17.57
N LYS A 35 -2.52 5.05 -16.77
CA LYS A 35 -3.92 4.94 -16.34
C LYS A 35 -4.37 6.11 -15.49
N ILE A 36 -3.53 6.58 -14.59
CA ILE A 36 -3.84 7.75 -13.75
C ILE A 36 -3.96 9.00 -14.61
N GLN A 37 -3.07 9.19 -15.57
CA GLN A 37 -3.14 10.32 -16.47
C GLN A 37 -4.45 10.34 -17.26
N LEU A 38 -4.89 9.21 -17.81
CA LEU A 38 -6.17 9.10 -18.50
C LEU A 38 -7.34 9.48 -17.60
N LYS A 39 -7.31 9.08 -16.34
CA LYS A 39 -8.36 9.42 -15.37
C LYS A 39 -8.37 10.89 -15.01
N LEU A 40 -7.20 11.50 -14.83
CA LEU A 40 -7.09 12.93 -14.58
C LEU A 40 -7.63 13.75 -15.76
N GLU A 41 -7.39 13.32 -16.97
CA GLU A 41 -7.93 13.95 -18.18
C GLU A 41 -9.47 13.88 -18.24
N LYS A 42 -10.06 12.86 -17.62
CA LYS A 42 -11.51 12.71 -17.47
C LYS A 42 -12.09 13.49 -16.30
N GLY A 43 -11.28 14.22 -15.57
CA GLY A 43 -11.71 15.03 -14.42
C GLY A 43 -11.82 14.29 -13.10
N LEU A 44 -11.30 13.07 -13.00
CA LEU A 44 -11.28 12.32 -11.74
C LEU A 44 -10.15 12.79 -10.84
N ASP A 45 -10.46 12.94 -9.55
CA ASP A 45 -9.49 13.34 -8.55
C ASP A 45 -8.81 12.12 -7.93
N ILE A 46 -7.48 12.19 -7.77
CA ILE A 46 -6.69 11.15 -7.14
C ILE A 46 -6.25 11.51 -5.72
N MET A 47 -6.68 12.65 -5.21
CA MET A 47 -6.29 13.13 -3.89
C MET A 47 -7.24 12.60 -2.83
N TYR A 48 -6.68 12.15 -1.72
CA TYR A 48 -7.43 11.78 -0.52
C TYR A 48 -7.94 13.03 0.22
N ASN A 49 -7.04 14.00 0.38
CA ASN A 49 -7.34 15.31 0.95
C ASN A 49 -6.49 16.37 0.23
N GLU A 50 -6.48 17.61 0.71
CA GLU A 50 -5.72 18.71 0.07
C GLU A 50 -4.21 18.47 0.00
N LYS A 51 -3.67 17.62 0.86
CA LYS A 51 -2.22 17.39 0.99
C LYS A 51 -1.76 16.01 0.58
N GLU A 52 -2.64 15.01 0.66
CA GLU A 52 -2.27 13.61 0.48
C GLU A 52 -2.95 12.98 -0.73
N ILE A 53 -2.18 12.15 -1.43
CA ILE A 53 -2.68 11.31 -2.51
C ILE A 53 -3.54 10.19 -1.92
N ASN A 54 -4.55 9.75 -2.66
CA ASN A 54 -5.30 8.55 -2.31
C ASN A 54 -4.45 7.30 -2.58
N TYR A 55 -3.63 6.91 -1.64
CA TYR A 55 -2.74 5.76 -1.72
C TYR A 55 -3.49 4.46 -2.02
N TYR A 56 -4.70 4.33 -1.50
CA TYR A 56 -5.48 3.11 -1.72
C TYR A 56 -5.92 2.95 -3.15
N TYR A 57 -6.26 4.05 -3.78
CA TYR A 57 -6.60 4.05 -5.19
C TYR A 57 -5.40 3.60 -6.03
N ILE A 58 -4.24 4.15 -5.75
CA ILE A 58 -3.00 3.80 -6.45
C ILE A 58 -2.61 2.36 -6.14
N PHE A 59 -2.66 1.95 -4.89
CA PHE A 59 -2.38 0.56 -4.48
C PHE A 59 -3.30 -0.42 -5.21
N LYS A 60 -4.60 -0.14 -5.26
CA LYS A 60 -5.57 -0.97 -5.96
C LYS A 60 -5.27 -1.06 -7.46
N THR A 61 -4.88 0.06 -8.06
CA THR A 61 -4.50 0.10 -9.48
C THR A 61 -3.27 -0.77 -9.74
N LEU A 62 -2.23 -0.64 -8.93
CA LEU A 62 -1.02 -1.46 -9.03
C LEU A 62 -1.32 -2.95 -8.88
N ARG A 63 -2.11 -3.29 -7.88
CA ARG A 63 -2.50 -4.68 -7.62
C ARG A 63 -3.29 -5.27 -8.79
N THR A 64 -4.24 -4.51 -9.31
CA THR A 64 -5.04 -4.93 -10.47
C THR A 64 -4.15 -5.17 -11.69
N LEU A 65 -3.22 -4.27 -11.98
CA LEU A 65 -2.26 -4.41 -13.07
C LEU A 65 -1.37 -5.65 -12.90
N PHE A 66 -0.90 -5.88 -11.69
CA PHE A 66 -0.08 -7.06 -11.38
C PHE A 66 -0.84 -8.36 -11.65
N TYR A 67 -2.06 -8.48 -11.16
CA TYR A 67 -2.87 -9.68 -11.38
C TYR A 67 -3.31 -9.83 -12.84
N ASP A 68 -3.55 -8.75 -13.56
CA ASP A 68 -3.87 -8.79 -14.98
C ASP A 68 -2.70 -9.35 -15.79
N LEU A 69 -1.47 -8.93 -15.50
CA LEU A 69 -0.27 -9.48 -16.14
C LEU A 69 -0.09 -10.96 -15.81
N LYS A 70 -0.34 -11.34 -14.57
CA LYS A 70 -0.26 -12.74 -14.15
C LYS A 70 -1.27 -13.61 -14.87
N ARG A 71 -2.51 -13.13 -15.02
CA ARG A 71 -3.57 -13.84 -15.75
C ARG A 71 -3.28 -13.99 -17.24
N LYS A 72 -2.62 -13.02 -17.84
CA LYS A 72 -2.24 -13.06 -19.27
C LYS A 72 -1.11 -14.04 -19.57
N GLY A 73 -0.64 -14.79 -18.58
CA GLY A 73 0.40 -15.80 -18.76
C GLY A 73 1.79 -15.27 -19.09
N LYS A 74 2.03 -13.96 -18.88
CA LYS A 74 3.39 -13.42 -18.95
C LYS A 74 4.19 -14.03 -17.83
N ASN A 75 5.39 -14.53 -18.15
CA ASN A 75 6.30 -15.13 -17.17
C ASN A 75 6.74 -14.08 -16.15
N ILE A 76 5.96 -13.95 -15.07
CA ILE A 76 6.34 -13.17 -13.92
C ILE A 76 7.14 -14.13 -13.02
N THR A 77 8.44 -13.89 -12.90
CA THR A 77 9.26 -14.65 -11.97
C THR A 77 8.92 -14.16 -10.56
N MET A 78 8.29 -15.03 -9.79
CA MET A 78 7.98 -14.74 -8.38
C MET A 78 9.24 -14.89 -7.55
N VAL A 79 9.52 -13.86 -6.72
CA VAL A 79 10.60 -13.90 -5.74
C VAL A 79 9.97 -14.15 -4.37
N SER A 80 10.56 -15.07 -3.59
CA SER A 80 10.10 -15.33 -2.23
C SER A 80 10.19 -14.07 -1.38
N MET A 81 9.17 -13.82 -0.55
CA MET A 81 9.19 -12.69 0.39
C MET A 81 10.34 -12.81 1.41
N ASP A 82 10.86 -14.02 1.62
CA ASP A 82 12.02 -14.24 2.50
C ASP A 82 13.32 -13.68 1.92
N ASP A 83 13.39 -13.48 0.61
CA ASP A 83 14.55 -12.89 -0.07
C ASP A 83 14.55 -11.35 -0.01
N ILE A 84 13.47 -10.75 0.44
CA ILE A 84 13.42 -9.32 0.69
C ILE A 84 14.00 -9.06 2.08
N HIS A 85 15.30 -8.89 2.13
CA HIS A 85 15.98 -8.49 3.37
C HIS A 85 15.61 -7.06 3.73
N LEU A 86 14.56 -6.93 4.54
CA LEU A 86 14.41 -5.76 5.37
C LEU A 86 15.49 -5.86 6.44
N THR A 87 16.57 -5.10 6.28
CA THR A 87 17.58 -4.97 7.32
C THR A 87 16.92 -4.35 8.55
N THR A 88 16.48 -5.23 9.45
CA THR A 88 16.10 -4.81 10.80
C THR A 88 17.39 -4.49 11.53
N SER A 89 17.64 -3.22 11.81
CA SER A 89 18.69 -2.84 12.75
C SER A 89 18.36 -3.49 14.10
N ASP A 90 19.34 -4.18 14.69
CA ASP A 90 19.25 -4.75 16.04
C ASP A 90 19.19 -3.64 17.10
N VAL A 91 18.05 -2.97 17.19
CA VAL A 91 17.81 -1.99 18.24
C VAL A 91 16.93 -2.65 19.29
N ASN A 92 17.45 -2.70 20.51
CA ASN A 92 16.76 -3.28 21.66
C ASN A 92 15.68 -2.30 22.16
N TYR A 93 14.47 -2.42 21.63
CA TYR A 93 13.34 -1.58 22.01
C TYR A 93 12.71 -2.07 23.31
N GLN A 94 12.77 -1.27 24.38
CA GLN A 94 12.17 -1.61 25.68
C GLN A 94 10.78 -1.00 25.88
N GLU A 95 10.39 -0.02 25.06
CA GLU A 95 9.12 0.68 25.21
C GLU A 95 8.00 0.05 24.35
N PRO A 96 6.75 0.00 24.87
CA PRO A 96 5.61 -0.53 24.11
C PRO A 96 5.37 0.17 22.76
N TYR A 97 5.62 1.48 22.72
CA TYR A 97 5.51 2.26 21.48
C TYR A 97 6.45 1.74 20.39
N ASP A 98 7.70 1.50 20.77
CA ASP A 98 8.71 1.02 19.83
C ASP A 98 8.39 -0.39 19.31
N LYS A 99 7.82 -1.24 20.18
CA LYS A 99 7.34 -2.56 19.80
C LYS A 99 6.23 -2.47 18.76
N ILE A 100 5.29 -1.56 18.96
CA ILE A 100 4.18 -1.33 18.03
C ILE A 100 4.71 -0.83 16.69
N GLN A 101 5.60 0.15 16.68
CA GLN A 101 6.20 0.68 15.48
C GLN A 101 7.00 -0.37 14.70
N LYS A 102 7.74 -1.20 15.41
CA LYS A 102 8.49 -2.30 14.82
C LYS A 102 7.56 -3.33 14.16
N GLU A 103 6.49 -3.69 14.83
CA GLU A 103 5.51 -4.63 14.28
C GLU A 103 4.77 -4.03 13.09
N LEU A 104 4.39 -2.76 13.14
CA LEU A 104 3.77 -2.06 12.02
C LEU A 104 4.69 -2.03 10.80
N SER A 105 6.00 -1.84 11.00
CA SER A 105 6.97 -1.83 9.90
C SER A 105 7.11 -3.17 9.18
N LYS A 106 6.79 -4.27 9.88
CA LYS A 106 6.81 -5.63 9.31
C LYS A 106 5.52 -6.00 8.60
N MET A 107 4.45 -5.26 8.84
CA MET A 107 3.16 -5.54 8.23
C MET A 107 3.14 -5.17 6.76
N PHE A 108 2.23 -5.82 6.03
CA PHE A 108 1.95 -5.47 4.66
C PHE A 108 1.56 -3.97 4.58
N TRP A 109 2.12 -3.27 3.61
CA TRP A 109 1.98 -1.81 3.48
C TRP A 109 0.54 -1.32 3.57
N TYR A 110 -0.38 -2.02 2.88
CA TYR A 110 -1.80 -1.67 2.87
C TYR A 110 -2.42 -1.72 4.28
N ASP A 111 -2.17 -2.82 5.01
CA ASP A 111 -2.70 -3.01 6.36
C ASP A 111 -2.20 -1.91 7.31
N ARG A 112 -0.91 -1.63 7.24
CA ARG A 112 -0.28 -0.56 8.03
C ARG A 112 -0.90 0.80 7.73
N LYS A 113 -1.06 1.13 6.44
CA LYS A 113 -1.57 2.45 6.04
C LYS A 113 -3.04 2.64 6.44
N VAL A 114 -3.86 1.62 6.30
CA VAL A 114 -5.26 1.64 6.78
C VAL A 114 -5.30 1.93 8.28
N PHE A 115 -4.50 1.20 9.05
CA PHE A 115 -4.44 1.39 10.50
C PHE A 115 -4.00 2.80 10.88
N GLU A 116 -2.95 3.30 10.27
CA GLU A 116 -2.42 4.64 10.55
C GLU A 116 -3.45 5.74 10.28
N ILE A 117 -4.12 5.71 9.15
CA ILE A 117 -5.11 6.72 8.77
C ILE A 117 -6.29 6.73 9.75
N ILE A 118 -6.81 5.57 10.10
CA ILE A 118 -7.94 5.48 11.04
C ILE A 118 -7.51 5.89 12.45
N ASN A 119 -6.31 5.50 12.85
CA ASN A 119 -5.77 5.85 14.16
C ASN A 119 -5.47 7.35 14.32
N GLU A 120 -5.21 8.04 13.23
CA GLU A 120 -5.01 9.50 13.20
C GLU A 120 -6.31 10.30 13.31
N GLY A 121 -7.45 9.62 13.36
CA GLY A 121 -8.75 10.25 13.60
C GLY A 121 -9.75 10.21 12.45
N GLU A 122 -9.40 9.64 11.32
CA GLU A 122 -10.33 9.49 10.20
C GLU A 122 -11.36 8.41 10.52
N SER A 123 -12.66 8.67 10.28
CA SER A 123 -13.68 7.63 10.42
C SER A 123 -13.61 6.64 9.26
N ILE A 124 -13.98 5.38 9.51
CA ILE A 124 -14.00 4.35 8.48
C ILE A 124 -14.98 4.71 7.35
N ALA A 125 -16.13 5.29 7.70
CA ALA A 125 -17.13 5.71 6.71
C ALA A 125 -16.59 6.81 5.78
N GLU A 126 -15.94 7.81 6.32
CA GLU A 126 -15.32 8.90 5.57
C GLU A 126 -14.20 8.39 4.68
N PHE A 127 -13.37 7.53 5.24
CA PHE A 127 -12.29 6.87 4.52
C PHE A 127 -12.83 6.04 3.35
N SER A 128 -13.86 5.24 3.58
CA SER A 128 -14.52 4.43 2.54
C SER A 128 -15.02 5.30 1.38
N ARG A 129 -15.65 6.42 1.71
CA ARG A 129 -16.17 7.36 0.71
C ARG A 129 -15.07 7.99 -0.13
N LYS A 130 -13.99 8.41 0.50
CA LYS A 130 -12.85 9.07 -0.19
C LYS A 130 -12.00 8.10 -1.00
N SER A 131 -11.81 6.89 -0.51
CA SER A 131 -10.93 5.90 -1.14
C SER A 131 -11.63 4.99 -2.13
N LEU A 132 -12.95 4.96 -2.14
CA LEU A 132 -13.78 4.02 -2.90
C LEU A 132 -13.54 2.56 -2.51
N ILE A 133 -12.96 2.32 -1.34
CA ILE A 133 -12.80 0.98 -0.76
C ILE A 133 -14.03 0.69 0.09
N HIS A 134 -14.55 -0.53 -0.03
CA HIS A 134 -15.73 -0.95 0.71
C HIS A 134 -15.55 -0.81 2.22
N TYR A 135 -16.56 -0.29 2.91
CA TYR A 135 -16.52 -0.04 4.35
C TYR A 135 -16.06 -1.26 5.16
N TYR A 136 -16.65 -2.41 4.90
CA TYR A 136 -16.32 -3.63 5.64
C TYR A 136 -14.90 -4.14 5.37
N SER A 137 -14.36 -3.88 4.19
CA SER A 137 -12.97 -4.21 3.89
C SER A 137 -12.02 -3.40 4.76
N LEU A 138 -12.27 -2.12 4.91
CA LEU A 138 -11.49 -1.24 5.80
C LEU A 138 -11.66 -1.62 7.27
N TYR A 139 -12.91 -1.89 7.69
CA TYR A 139 -13.22 -2.32 9.04
C TYR A 139 -12.48 -3.60 9.42
N ASN A 140 -12.54 -4.61 8.56
CA ASN A 140 -11.86 -5.88 8.78
C ASN A 140 -10.34 -5.73 8.83
N THR A 141 -9.77 -4.94 7.94
CA THR A 141 -8.33 -4.68 7.91
C THR A 141 -7.88 -3.96 9.19
N TYR A 142 -8.59 -2.93 9.59
CA TYR A 142 -8.30 -2.19 10.83
C TYR A 142 -8.35 -3.10 12.06
N ASN A 143 -9.40 -3.90 12.19
CA ASN A 143 -9.54 -4.82 13.32
C ASN A 143 -8.49 -5.92 13.32
N LYS A 144 -8.11 -6.43 12.17
CA LYS A 144 -7.02 -7.39 12.03
C LYS A 144 -5.72 -6.85 12.59
N VAL A 145 -5.36 -5.63 12.20
CA VAL A 145 -4.14 -4.96 12.69
C VAL A 145 -4.24 -4.67 14.17
N LYS A 146 -5.37 -4.11 14.61
CA LYS A 146 -5.62 -3.79 16.02
C LYS A 146 -5.49 -5.02 16.92
N ASN A 147 -6.09 -6.15 16.52
CA ASN A 147 -6.01 -7.39 17.28
C ASN A 147 -4.60 -7.95 17.33
N LYS A 148 -3.87 -7.85 16.21
CA LYS A 148 -2.47 -8.27 16.15
C LYS A 148 -1.59 -7.46 17.09
N LEU A 149 -1.80 -6.15 17.14
CA LEU A 149 -1.06 -5.26 18.04
C LEU A 149 -1.40 -5.48 19.51
N LYS A 150 -2.67 -5.78 19.84
CA LYS A 150 -3.10 -6.08 21.21
C LYS A 150 -2.40 -7.31 21.79
N LYS A 151 -2.07 -8.29 20.96
CA LYS A 151 -1.36 -9.50 21.39
C LYS A 151 0.07 -9.24 21.82
N LEU A 152 0.63 -8.09 21.42
CA LEU A 152 2.00 -7.70 21.79
C LEU A 152 2.07 -7.01 23.16
N LEU A 153 0.95 -6.54 23.65
CA LEU A 153 0.81 -5.86 24.94
C LEU A 153 0.26 -6.82 25.98
#